data_751caa891cbcd1989755f1c950f5fc8e
#
_entry.id   751caa891cbcd1989755f1c950f5fc8e
#
_cell.length_a   1.000
_cell.length_b   1.000
_cell.length_c   1.000
_cell.angle_alpha   90.00
_cell.angle_beta   90.00
_cell.angle_gamma   90.00
#
_symmetry.space_group_name_H-M   'P 1'
#
loop_
_entity.id
_entity.type
_entity.pdbx_description
1 polymer ?
#
loop_
_entity_poly.entity_id
_entity_poly.type
_entity_poly.pdbx_seq_one_letter_code
_entity_poly.pdbx_strand_id
1 'polypeptide(L)'
;MLRLQVWLLALVVTVTGLSDSYYKARQAFIDEELAMRVGAKQILNRKEQTVNKFLMNLKNQTIQQSIWTTTPYPPAISFFKSKPWIDNSTIYKIIKMMPKGGVLHLHDSAMTSLDWVIKTLTHLPNLYTRVEPGRYPTRKYKFSDTPPGLDWQSMDELRSAANDPDEFDEQLIIDTSIWVKDPFQAYPSVNDVWGKFETYFSSMKGLVAPPENLRSYLERGIREFYDDGVQYIEMKTGTKSDANGNDATEAYLELVLDIVNQFKSEHPDFIGVKIIIAGRRGASSQADNIKKTVALMKKYPDLIKGFDLLQQEDNTHWTVEFANELLSEEDGQSRAPFFFHSGETDWTQWVDFNLVDSVLMNATRIGHGYAVYHHPKVMQAVLKNQIAVELNPISNQVLGLINDLRNHPGAYLIANGAPVVISSDDPPVWLSTPLSHDFYMTFMALGAVHDDLRLLKQLAINSITYSTMTSEEKAEAYDIWQFRWDEFIDAVITKYSLKFGLDMKRPSQVLGPLTLQATTTKSLTYTFLFPFTTFIYVFCSR
;
A
#
# COMPACT_ATOMS: atom_id res chain seq x y z
N MET A 1 37.08 33.08 49.15
CA MET A 1 35.98 32.08 49.13
C MET A 1 34.63 32.65 48.74
N LEU A 2 34.22 33.84 49.20
CA LEU A 2 32.87 34.39 48.85
C LEU A 2 32.66 34.69 47.36
N ARG A 3 33.69 35.13 46.63
CA ARG A 3 33.56 35.44 45.18
C ARG A 3 33.40 34.20 44.30
N LEU A 4 33.95 33.06 44.69
CA LEU A 4 33.80 31.80 43.93
C LEU A 4 32.40 31.21 44.08
N GLN A 5 31.77 31.36 45.26
CA GLN A 5 30.40 30.90 45.51
C GLN A 5 29.35 31.71 44.74
N VAL A 6 29.55 33.03 44.57
CA VAL A 6 28.66 33.90 43.81
C VAL A 6 28.69 33.57 42.32
N TRP A 7 29.86 33.25 41.76
CA TRP A 7 30.00 32.82 40.37
C TRP A 7 29.39 31.42 40.12
N LEU A 8 29.50 30.49 41.05
CA LEU A 8 28.86 29.19 40.95
C LEU A 8 27.31 29.31 41.03
N LEU A 9 26.78 30.18 41.92
CA LEU A 9 25.32 30.42 41.97
C LEU A 9 24.80 31.13 40.72
N ALA A 10 25.55 32.10 40.17
CA ALA A 10 25.14 32.77 38.92
C ALA A 10 25.21 31.81 37.72
N LEU A 11 26.19 30.89 37.67
CA LEU A 11 26.27 29.88 36.60
C LEU A 11 25.15 28.85 36.71
N VAL A 12 24.76 28.43 37.91
CA VAL A 12 23.66 27.48 38.12
C VAL A 12 22.30 28.10 37.76
N VAL A 13 22.07 29.38 38.11
CA VAL A 13 20.81 30.08 37.78
C VAL A 13 20.69 30.35 36.27
N THR A 14 21.80 30.64 35.57
CA THR A 14 21.79 30.82 34.11
C THR A 14 21.59 29.51 33.36
N VAL A 15 22.10 28.38 33.87
CA VAL A 15 21.91 27.06 33.24
C VAL A 15 20.46 26.55 33.41
N THR A 16 19.82 26.80 34.55
CA THR A 16 18.40 26.38 34.75
C THR A 16 17.44 27.19 33.88
N GLY A 17 17.63 28.50 33.72
CA GLY A 17 16.79 29.34 32.89
C GLY A 17 16.91 29.04 31.37
N LEU A 18 18.11 28.69 30.91
CA LEU A 18 18.32 28.24 29.51
C LEU A 18 17.72 26.87 29.25
N SER A 19 17.74 25.95 30.21
CA SER A 19 17.13 24.62 30.04
C SER A 19 15.62 24.68 29.91
N ASP A 20 14.95 25.49 30.69
CA ASP A 20 13.48 25.62 30.63
C ASP A 20 12.99 26.24 29.30
N SER A 21 13.69 27.26 28.80
CA SER A 21 13.36 27.86 27.50
C SER A 21 13.61 26.86 26.35
N TYR A 22 14.67 26.07 26.43
CA TYR A 22 14.95 25.01 25.46
C TYR A 22 13.84 23.95 25.43
N TYR A 23 13.42 23.44 26.59
CA TYR A 23 12.38 22.42 26.65
C TYR A 23 11.03 22.94 26.14
N LYS A 24 10.68 24.20 26.42
CA LYS A 24 9.47 24.83 25.87
C LYS A 24 9.55 24.98 24.36
N ALA A 25 10.66 25.47 23.81
CA ALA A 25 10.87 25.60 22.37
C ALA A 25 10.86 24.23 21.68
N ARG A 26 11.52 23.23 22.27
CA ARG A 26 11.51 21.85 21.77
C ARG A 26 10.09 21.27 21.72
N GLN A 27 9.31 21.46 22.77
CA GLN A 27 7.92 20.95 22.78
C GLN A 27 7.05 21.65 21.75
N ALA A 28 7.15 22.97 21.63
CA ALA A 28 6.42 23.73 20.61
C ALA A 28 6.75 23.25 19.18
N PHE A 29 8.03 23.02 18.91
CA PHE A 29 8.48 22.51 17.60
C PHE A 29 7.90 21.11 17.30
N ILE A 30 7.91 20.22 18.29
CA ILE A 30 7.32 18.87 18.15
C ILE A 30 5.81 18.98 17.92
N ASP A 31 5.11 19.84 18.66
CA ASP A 31 3.67 20.03 18.52
C ASP A 31 3.32 20.57 17.13
N GLU A 32 4.11 21.48 16.57
CA GLU A 32 3.97 21.97 15.21
C GLU A 32 4.15 20.86 14.18
N GLU A 33 5.20 20.02 14.28
CA GLU A 33 5.40 18.86 13.38
C GLU A 33 4.24 17.85 13.46
N LEU A 34 3.77 17.55 14.67
CA LEU A 34 2.64 16.64 14.87
C LEU A 34 1.35 17.19 14.27
N ALA A 35 1.15 18.51 14.30
CA ALA A 35 -0.03 19.17 13.73
C ALA A 35 -0.06 19.18 12.20
N MET A 36 1.10 19.00 11.53
CA MET A 36 1.19 18.92 10.07
C MET A 36 0.72 17.57 9.50
N ARG A 37 0.80 16.51 10.30
CA ARG A 37 0.64 15.12 9.84
C ARG A 37 -0.76 14.82 9.30
N VAL A 38 -0.85 13.87 8.35
CA VAL A 38 -2.13 13.32 7.89
C VAL A 38 -2.93 12.80 9.09
N GLY A 39 -4.19 13.21 9.19
CA GLY A 39 -5.07 12.83 10.30
C GLY A 39 -4.98 13.70 11.55
N ALA A 40 -3.98 14.60 11.69
CA ALA A 40 -3.81 15.43 12.88
C ALA A 40 -5.05 16.28 13.24
N LYS A 41 -5.84 16.66 12.23
CA LYS A 41 -7.06 17.47 12.39
C LYS A 41 -8.30 16.66 12.76
N GLN A 42 -8.23 15.31 12.74
CA GLN A 42 -9.35 14.46 13.11
C GLN A 42 -9.63 14.53 14.60
N ILE A 43 -10.90 14.68 14.95
CA ILE A 43 -11.38 14.68 16.34
C ILE A 43 -12.03 13.34 16.62
N LEU A 44 -11.50 12.61 17.60
CA LEU A 44 -12.05 11.33 18.04
C LEU A 44 -13.13 11.54 19.10
N ASN A 45 -14.31 10.93 18.91
CA ASN A 45 -15.35 10.86 19.92
C ASN A 45 -14.94 9.90 21.06
N ARG A 46 -15.77 9.81 22.12
CA ARG A 46 -15.46 9.02 23.32
C ARG A 46 -15.23 7.53 23.05
N LYS A 47 -16.02 6.93 22.15
CA LYS A 47 -15.87 5.51 21.78
C LYS A 47 -14.59 5.30 20.98
N GLU A 48 -14.34 6.15 20.00
CA GLU A 48 -13.10 6.15 19.20
C GLU A 48 -11.85 6.32 20.07
N GLN A 49 -11.90 7.23 21.07
CA GLN A 49 -10.80 7.40 22.02
C GLN A 49 -10.52 6.13 22.83
N THR A 50 -11.55 5.35 23.15
CA THR A 50 -11.39 4.06 23.83
C THR A 50 -10.68 3.06 22.94
N VAL A 51 -11.13 2.90 21.69
CA VAL A 51 -10.48 2.03 20.69
C VAL A 51 -9.06 2.50 20.41
N ASN A 52 -8.85 3.81 20.25
CA ASN A 52 -7.56 4.42 20.02
C ASN A 52 -6.55 4.08 21.12
N LYS A 53 -6.94 4.24 22.37
CA LYS A 53 -6.08 3.90 23.51
C LYS A 53 -5.66 2.43 23.50
N PHE A 54 -6.58 1.52 23.16
CA PHE A 54 -6.28 0.11 23.06
C PHE A 54 -5.33 -0.19 21.88
N LEU A 55 -5.63 0.34 20.70
CA LEU A 55 -4.84 0.17 19.49
C LEU A 55 -3.41 0.69 19.70
N MET A 56 -3.26 1.88 20.29
CA MET A 56 -1.96 2.48 20.59
C MET A 56 -1.17 1.71 21.64
N ASN A 57 -1.84 1.11 22.61
CA ASN A 57 -1.17 0.21 23.57
C ASN A 57 -0.57 -1.00 22.86
N LEU A 58 -1.32 -1.64 21.95
CA LEU A 58 -0.83 -2.76 21.15
C LEU A 58 0.34 -2.34 20.24
N LYS A 59 0.22 -1.19 19.56
CA LYS A 59 1.28 -0.63 18.71
C LYS A 59 2.56 -0.42 19.50
N ASN A 60 2.45 0.25 20.66
CA ASN A 60 3.58 0.51 21.53
C ASN A 60 4.22 -0.77 22.06
N GLN A 61 3.43 -1.78 22.46
CA GLN A 61 3.96 -3.07 22.89
C GLN A 61 4.75 -3.75 21.77
N THR A 62 4.24 -3.76 20.54
CA THR A 62 4.93 -4.34 19.38
C THR A 62 6.25 -3.62 19.11
N ILE A 63 6.26 -2.28 19.15
CA ILE A 63 7.47 -1.47 18.95
C ILE A 63 8.48 -1.72 20.06
N GLN A 64 8.05 -1.67 21.34
CA GLN A 64 8.92 -1.90 22.49
C GLN A 64 9.53 -3.30 22.47
N GLN A 65 8.73 -4.31 22.13
CA GLN A 65 9.24 -5.68 22.00
C GLN A 65 10.36 -5.75 20.96
N SER A 66 10.20 -5.08 19.82
CA SER A 66 11.23 -5.08 18.77
C SER A 66 12.46 -4.26 19.11
N ILE A 67 12.32 -3.19 19.91
CA ILE A 67 13.47 -2.37 20.35
C ILE A 67 14.31 -3.09 21.43
N TRP A 68 13.64 -3.76 22.38
CA TRP A 68 14.30 -4.27 23.58
C TRP A 68 14.55 -5.78 23.56
N THR A 69 14.13 -6.49 22.52
CA THR A 69 14.35 -7.93 22.38
C THR A 69 14.90 -8.26 20.98
N THR A 70 15.13 -9.53 20.71
CA THR A 70 15.52 -10.03 19.38
C THR A 70 14.34 -10.28 18.44
N THR A 71 13.12 -9.92 18.85
CA THR A 71 11.92 -10.10 18.01
C THR A 71 11.96 -9.11 16.85
N PRO A 72 11.96 -9.55 15.60
CA PRO A 72 11.94 -8.65 14.46
C PRO A 72 10.65 -7.80 14.44
N TYR A 73 10.77 -6.56 14.00
CA TYR A 73 9.63 -5.71 13.73
C TYR A 73 9.01 -6.10 12.39
N PRO A 74 7.72 -6.48 12.32
CA PRO A 74 7.15 -7.00 11.07
C PRO A 74 7.36 -6.14 9.84
N PRO A 75 7.18 -4.79 9.88
CA PRO A 75 7.43 -3.94 8.71
C PRO A 75 8.91 -3.73 8.34
N ALA A 76 9.86 -4.13 9.21
CA ALA A 76 11.30 -3.99 8.97
C ALA A 76 11.92 -5.20 8.25
N ILE A 77 11.12 -6.20 7.98
CA ILE A 77 11.54 -7.41 7.27
C ILE A 77 10.62 -7.67 6.07
N SER A 78 11.05 -8.52 5.14
CA SER A 78 10.24 -8.89 3.98
C SER A 78 8.81 -9.29 4.38
N PHE A 79 7.82 -8.79 3.64
CA PHE A 79 6.41 -9.12 3.81
C PHE A 79 6.17 -10.63 3.79
N PHE A 80 6.85 -11.38 2.93
CA PHE A 80 6.73 -12.83 2.86
C PHE A 80 7.07 -13.54 4.18
N LYS A 81 8.06 -13.01 4.91
CA LYS A 81 8.46 -13.54 6.23
C LYS A 81 7.56 -13.04 7.36
N SER A 82 7.09 -11.80 7.27
CA SER A 82 6.32 -11.17 8.35
C SER A 82 4.82 -11.46 8.29
N LYS A 83 4.28 -11.79 7.13
CA LYS A 83 2.84 -12.02 6.91
C LYS A 83 2.20 -12.97 7.94
N PRO A 84 2.75 -14.16 8.26
CA PRO A 84 2.13 -15.04 9.26
C PRO A 84 2.03 -14.41 10.66
N TRP A 85 2.96 -13.52 11.03
CA TRP A 85 2.90 -12.79 12.30
C TRP A 85 1.88 -11.66 12.26
N ILE A 86 1.79 -10.97 11.11
CA ILE A 86 0.81 -9.92 10.87
C ILE A 86 -0.59 -10.52 10.95
N ASP A 87 -0.88 -11.60 10.24
CA ASP A 87 -2.18 -12.29 10.23
C ASP A 87 -2.65 -12.69 11.63
N ASN A 88 -1.72 -13.05 12.51
CA ASN A 88 -2.00 -13.41 13.88
C ASN A 88 -2.11 -12.20 14.83
N SER A 89 -1.65 -11.02 14.44
CA SER A 89 -1.64 -9.84 15.31
C SER A 89 -3.05 -9.30 15.58
N THR A 90 -3.26 -8.80 16.82
CA THR A 90 -4.53 -8.15 17.17
C THR A 90 -4.71 -6.83 16.41
N ILE A 91 -3.64 -6.10 16.12
CA ILE A 91 -3.69 -4.85 15.34
C ILE A 91 -4.25 -5.13 13.95
N TYR A 92 -3.72 -6.14 13.26
CA TYR A 92 -4.19 -6.52 11.93
C TYR A 92 -5.66 -6.97 11.96
N LYS A 93 -6.06 -7.77 12.95
CA LYS A 93 -7.45 -8.20 13.12
C LYS A 93 -8.42 -7.04 13.36
N ILE A 94 -7.97 -5.96 13.99
CA ILE A 94 -8.74 -4.71 14.12
C ILE A 94 -8.81 -3.99 12.79
N ILE A 95 -7.67 -3.81 12.08
CA ILE A 95 -7.62 -3.15 10.77
C ILE A 95 -8.48 -3.89 9.74
N LYS A 96 -8.51 -5.22 9.80
CA LYS A 96 -9.35 -6.03 8.90
C LYS A 96 -10.85 -5.77 9.10
N MET A 97 -11.29 -5.41 10.29
CA MET A 97 -12.69 -5.03 10.58
C MET A 97 -13.05 -3.61 10.13
N MET A 98 -12.05 -2.78 9.85
CA MET A 98 -12.23 -1.36 9.58
C MET A 98 -12.80 -1.11 8.17
N PRO A 99 -13.81 -0.22 7.99
CA PRO A 99 -14.19 0.26 6.67
C PRO A 99 -13.08 1.14 6.09
N LYS A 100 -12.61 0.80 4.90
CA LYS A 100 -11.45 1.41 4.24
C LYS A 100 -11.84 2.46 3.19
N GLY A 101 -13.15 2.60 2.93
CA GLY A 101 -13.64 3.49 1.88
C GLY A 101 -13.45 2.88 0.50
N GLY A 102 -12.53 3.41 -0.29
CA GLY A 102 -12.22 2.94 -1.63
C GLY A 102 -10.80 2.43 -1.80
N VAL A 103 -10.59 1.65 -2.86
CA VAL A 103 -9.27 1.34 -3.44
C VAL A 103 -9.15 2.06 -4.78
N LEU A 104 -8.12 2.87 -4.96
CA LEU A 104 -7.99 3.75 -6.12
C LEU A 104 -6.86 3.35 -7.08
N HIS A 105 -6.08 2.32 -6.74
CA HIS A 105 -5.03 1.75 -7.57
C HIS A 105 -5.06 0.22 -7.44
N LEU A 106 -5.68 -0.42 -8.41
CA LEU A 106 -5.89 -1.86 -8.47
C LEU A 106 -5.90 -2.30 -9.93
N HIS A 107 -5.22 -3.39 -10.25
CA HIS A 107 -5.25 -3.98 -11.60
C HIS A 107 -6.29 -5.08 -11.69
N ASP A 108 -7.15 -5.03 -12.72
CA ASP A 108 -8.23 -6.01 -12.93
C ASP A 108 -7.71 -7.44 -13.12
N SER A 109 -6.50 -7.58 -13.63
CA SER A 109 -5.85 -8.87 -13.86
C SER A 109 -5.23 -9.51 -12.62
N ALA A 110 -5.20 -8.78 -11.49
CA ALA A 110 -4.63 -9.24 -10.22
C ALA A 110 -5.44 -8.74 -9.01
N MET A 111 -6.76 -8.97 -9.04
CA MET A 111 -7.66 -8.55 -7.95
C MET A 111 -8.23 -9.70 -7.12
N THR A 112 -8.27 -10.91 -7.66
CA THR A 112 -8.89 -12.08 -7.02
C THR A 112 -7.83 -12.97 -6.40
N SER A 113 -8.04 -13.41 -5.16
CA SER A 113 -7.08 -14.23 -4.42
C SER A 113 -6.62 -15.45 -5.22
N LEU A 114 -5.31 -15.67 -5.24
CA LEU A 114 -4.70 -16.77 -5.98
C LEU A 114 -5.12 -18.14 -5.41
N ASP A 115 -5.38 -18.22 -4.11
CA ASP A 115 -5.95 -19.41 -3.48
C ASP A 115 -7.28 -19.80 -4.12
N TRP A 116 -8.21 -18.85 -4.28
CA TRP A 116 -9.48 -19.11 -4.94
C TRP A 116 -9.30 -19.47 -6.42
N VAL A 117 -8.45 -18.75 -7.14
CA VAL A 117 -8.17 -19.02 -8.56
C VAL A 117 -7.67 -20.44 -8.76
N ILE A 118 -6.67 -20.86 -8.00
CA ILE A 118 -6.10 -22.20 -8.11
C ILE A 118 -7.13 -23.27 -7.69
N LYS A 119 -7.75 -23.12 -6.53
CA LYS A 119 -8.69 -24.12 -6.00
C LYS A 119 -10.06 -24.15 -6.71
N THR A 120 -10.34 -23.18 -7.57
CA THR A 120 -11.60 -23.13 -8.33
C THR A 120 -11.37 -23.31 -9.83
N LEU A 121 -10.60 -22.41 -10.46
CA LEU A 121 -10.48 -22.41 -11.92
C LEU A 121 -9.59 -23.55 -12.44
N THR A 122 -8.59 -24.01 -11.67
CA THR A 122 -7.77 -25.14 -12.09
C THR A 122 -8.41 -26.51 -11.84
N HIS A 123 -9.57 -26.54 -11.17
CA HIS A 123 -10.39 -27.74 -10.97
C HIS A 123 -11.52 -27.87 -11.99
N LEU A 124 -11.65 -26.91 -12.91
CA LEU A 124 -12.63 -27.00 -14.00
C LEU A 124 -12.21 -28.06 -15.00
N PRO A 125 -13.17 -28.80 -15.61
CA PRO A 125 -12.87 -29.86 -16.56
C PRO A 125 -12.21 -29.30 -17.83
N ASN A 126 -11.52 -30.18 -18.58
CA ASN A 126 -10.90 -29.85 -19.85
C ASN A 126 -9.77 -28.80 -19.76
N LEU A 127 -9.17 -28.62 -18.59
CA LEU A 127 -8.02 -27.75 -18.41
C LEU A 127 -6.72 -28.49 -18.65
N TYR A 128 -5.92 -27.97 -19.55
CA TYR A 128 -4.56 -28.43 -19.84
C TYR A 128 -3.55 -27.38 -19.39
N THR A 129 -2.37 -27.84 -19.04
CA THR A 129 -1.24 -27.00 -18.64
C THR A 129 0.06 -27.44 -19.29
N ARG A 130 0.98 -26.49 -19.46
CA ARG A 130 2.39 -26.74 -19.78
C ARG A 130 3.26 -25.71 -19.06
N VAL A 131 4.52 -26.02 -18.88
CA VAL A 131 5.49 -25.06 -18.33
C VAL A 131 6.40 -24.60 -19.47
N GLU A 132 6.36 -23.29 -19.74
CA GLU A 132 7.31 -22.67 -20.67
C GLU A 132 8.62 -22.44 -19.95
N PRO A 133 9.75 -22.94 -20.51
CA PRO A 133 11.06 -22.75 -19.91
C PRO A 133 11.50 -21.29 -20.03
N GLY A 134 12.24 -20.81 -19.04
CA GLY A 134 12.80 -19.47 -18.99
C GLY A 134 13.56 -19.26 -17.69
N ARG A 135 14.11 -18.07 -17.47
CA ARG A 135 14.72 -17.71 -16.18
C ARG A 135 13.74 -17.92 -15.03
N TYR A 136 12.49 -17.56 -15.26
CA TYR A 136 11.36 -17.85 -14.39
C TYR A 136 10.37 -18.71 -15.19
N PRO A 137 10.34 -20.04 -14.97
CA PRO A 137 9.42 -20.92 -15.68
C PRO A 137 7.98 -20.46 -15.51
N THR A 138 7.25 -20.39 -16.61
CA THR A 138 5.88 -19.85 -16.64
C THR A 138 4.90 -20.97 -16.97
N ARG A 139 4.00 -21.25 -16.04
CA ARG A 139 2.92 -22.21 -16.27
C ARG A 139 1.83 -21.55 -17.13
N LYS A 140 1.51 -22.20 -18.25
CA LYS A 140 0.41 -21.80 -19.15
C LYS A 140 -0.76 -22.73 -18.97
N TYR A 141 -1.95 -22.17 -19.12
CA TYR A 141 -3.20 -22.90 -19.03
C TYR A 141 -4.04 -22.70 -20.28
N LYS A 142 -4.78 -23.74 -20.68
CA LYS A 142 -5.71 -23.68 -21.80
C LYS A 142 -6.86 -24.67 -21.60
N PHE A 143 -8.09 -24.18 -21.74
CA PHE A 143 -9.28 -25.01 -21.82
C PHE A 143 -9.44 -25.55 -23.24
N SER A 144 -9.67 -26.87 -23.37
CA SER A 144 -9.78 -27.54 -24.66
C SER A 144 -10.42 -28.92 -24.50
N ASP A 145 -11.26 -29.34 -25.46
CA ASP A 145 -11.85 -30.69 -25.45
C ASP A 145 -10.84 -31.80 -25.76
N THR A 146 -9.69 -31.46 -26.32
CA THR A 146 -8.58 -32.37 -26.62
C THR A 146 -7.26 -31.73 -26.26
N PRO A 147 -6.18 -32.52 -26.01
CA PRO A 147 -4.86 -31.96 -25.73
C PRO A 147 -4.44 -30.93 -26.78
N PRO A 148 -4.10 -29.68 -26.39
CA PRO A 148 -3.75 -28.61 -27.33
C PRO A 148 -2.43 -28.84 -28.09
N GLY A 149 -1.62 -29.79 -27.63
CA GLY A 149 -0.33 -30.17 -28.21
C GLY A 149 0.35 -31.27 -27.38
N LEU A 150 1.48 -31.80 -27.88
CA LEU A 150 2.19 -32.92 -27.26
C LEU A 150 2.81 -32.57 -25.89
N ASP A 151 3.09 -31.31 -25.65
CA ASP A 151 3.69 -30.79 -24.43
C ASP A 151 2.65 -30.33 -23.37
N TRP A 152 1.35 -30.48 -23.68
CA TRP A 152 0.25 -30.17 -22.77
C TRP A 152 -0.20 -31.38 -21.98
N GLN A 153 -0.40 -31.22 -20.68
CA GLN A 153 -0.86 -32.24 -19.76
C GLN A 153 -2.20 -31.85 -19.14
N SER A 154 -3.08 -32.82 -18.91
CA SER A 154 -4.35 -32.59 -18.20
C SER A 154 -4.07 -32.19 -16.74
N MET A 155 -4.74 -31.15 -16.25
CA MET A 155 -4.68 -30.75 -14.85
C MET A 155 -5.24 -31.82 -13.92
N ASP A 156 -6.33 -32.48 -14.32
CA ASP A 156 -6.96 -33.55 -13.53
C ASP A 156 -6.02 -34.78 -13.41
N GLU A 157 -5.33 -35.15 -14.50
CA GLU A 157 -4.35 -36.24 -14.46
C GLU A 157 -3.15 -35.92 -13.58
N LEU A 158 -2.61 -34.69 -13.69
CA LEU A 158 -1.48 -34.24 -12.86
C LEU A 158 -1.84 -34.24 -11.37
N ARG A 159 -3.01 -33.69 -11.02
CA ARG A 159 -3.49 -33.62 -9.65
C ARG A 159 -3.78 -35.02 -9.09
N SER A 160 -4.41 -35.91 -9.89
CA SER A 160 -4.70 -37.28 -9.48
C SER A 160 -3.44 -38.14 -9.30
N ALA A 161 -2.36 -37.81 -10.00
CA ALA A 161 -1.07 -38.49 -9.89
C ALA A 161 -0.21 -37.94 -8.74
N ALA A 162 -0.57 -36.81 -8.14
CA ALA A 162 0.14 -36.23 -7.00
C ALA A 162 -0.05 -37.08 -5.75
N ASN A 163 0.97 -37.17 -4.91
CA ASN A 163 0.89 -37.88 -3.63
C ASN A 163 -0.13 -37.22 -2.67
N ASP A 164 -0.20 -35.89 -2.71
CA ASP A 164 -1.14 -35.07 -1.96
C ASP A 164 -1.68 -33.97 -2.92
N PRO A 165 -2.97 -34.03 -3.29
CA PRO A 165 -3.59 -33.02 -4.16
C PRO A 165 -3.62 -31.62 -3.54
N ASP A 166 -3.75 -31.50 -2.21
CA ASP A 166 -3.77 -30.19 -1.53
C ASP A 166 -2.35 -29.55 -1.57
N GLU A 167 -1.29 -30.35 -1.31
CA GLU A 167 0.10 -29.89 -1.46
C GLU A 167 0.42 -29.51 -2.91
N PHE A 168 -0.15 -30.22 -3.89
CA PHE A 168 -0.01 -29.87 -5.31
C PHE A 168 -0.62 -28.50 -5.61
N ASP A 169 -1.81 -28.19 -5.11
CA ASP A 169 -2.46 -26.89 -5.29
C ASP A 169 -1.70 -25.77 -4.54
N GLU A 170 -1.19 -26.03 -3.35
CA GLU A 170 -0.33 -25.07 -2.63
C GLU A 170 0.96 -24.76 -3.42
N GLN A 171 1.55 -25.77 -4.05
CA GLN A 171 2.72 -25.57 -4.91
C GLN A 171 2.37 -24.73 -6.17
N LEU A 172 1.19 -24.92 -6.76
CA LEU A 172 0.71 -24.08 -7.88
C LEU A 172 0.56 -22.61 -7.46
N ILE A 173 0.10 -22.35 -6.24
CA ILE A 173 0.00 -20.99 -5.69
C ILE A 173 1.39 -20.37 -5.57
N ILE A 174 2.34 -21.09 -5.00
CA ILE A 174 3.73 -20.64 -4.86
C ILE A 174 4.35 -20.39 -6.24
N ASP A 175 4.25 -21.35 -7.17
CA ASP A 175 4.82 -21.25 -8.50
C ASP A 175 4.26 -20.07 -9.32
N THR A 176 2.99 -19.75 -9.13
CA THR A 176 2.32 -18.66 -9.85
C THR A 176 2.60 -17.30 -9.23
N SER A 177 2.73 -17.22 -7.90
CA SER A 177 3.06 -15.99 -7.18
C SER A 177 4.54 -15.59 -7.31
N ILE A 178 4.89 -14.42 -6.74
CA ILE A 178 6.29 -14.03 -6.53
C ILE A 178 6.80 -14.40 -5.12
N TRP A 179 5.97 -15.14 -4.35
CA TRP A 179 6.36 -15.53 -3.01
C TRP A 179 7.58 -16.47 -3.00
N VAL A 180 8.53 -16.16 -2.16
CA VAL A 180 9.73 -16.99 -1.92
C VAL A 180 10.17 -16.87 -0.47
N LYS A 181 10.84 -17.90 0.02
CA LYS A 181 11.36 -17.93 1.40
C LYS A 181 12.44 -16.87 1.65
N ASP A 182 13.31 -16.63 0.66
CA ASP A 182 14.38 -15.63 0.73
C ASP A 182 14.39 -14.78 -0.55
N PRO A 183 13.72 -13.61 -0.54
CA PRO A 183 13.63 -12.75 -1.71
C PRO A 183 14.97 -12.17 -2.15
N PHE A 184 15.93 -11.93 -1.24
CA PHE A 184 17.24 -11.41 -1.62
C PHE A 184 18.09 -12.41 -2.39
N GLN A 185 17.92 -13.71 -2.07
CA GLN A 185 18.59 -14.77 -2.81
C GLN A 185 17.88 -15.07 -4.12
N ALA A 186 16.54 -15.10 -4.12
CA ALA A 186 15.74 -15.43 -5.29
C ALA A 186 15.72 -14.31 -6.34
N TYR A 187 15.73 -13.06 -5.89
CA TYR A 187 15.63 -11.86 -6.73
C TYR A 187 16.78 -10.89 -6.41
N PRO A 188 17.99 -11.13 -6.94
CA PRO A 188 19.16 -10.29 -6.65
C PRO A 188 19.08 -8.87 -7.24
N SER A 189 18.13 -8.60 -8.14
CA SER A 189 17.88 -7.26 -8.68
C SER A 189 16.40 -6.99 -8.87
N VAL A 190 16.03 -5.70 -9.00
CA VAL A 190 14.67 -5.25 -9.35
C VAL A 190 14.19 -5.92 -10.65
N ASN A 191 15.04 -6.02 -11.67
CA ASN A 191 14.69 -6.70 -12.92
C ASN A 191 14.39 -8.19 -12.76
N ASP A 192 14.95 -8.84 -11.75
CA ASP A 192 14.68 -10.25 -11.46
C ASP A 192 13.27 -10.45 -10.92
N VAL A 193 12.88 -9.64 -9.93
CA VAL A 193 11.52 -9.75 -9.36
C VAL A 193 10.48 -9.31 -10.38
N TRP A 194 10.73 -8.27 -11.18
CA TRP A 194 9.84 -7.86 -12.27
C TRP A 194 9.69 -8.95 -13.34
N GLY A 195 10.77 -9.64 -13.70
CA GLY A 195 10.72 -10.78 -14.62
C GLY A 195 9.85 -11.92 -14.11
N LYS A 196 9.87 -12.21 -12.81
CA LYS A 196 8.97 -13.20 -12.19
C LYS A 196 7.53 -12.66 -12.09
N PHE A 197 7.36 -11.38 -11.73
CA PHE A 197 6.06 -10.71 -11.64
C PHE A 197 5.26 -10.79 -12.96
N GLU A 198 5.89 -10.52 -14.09
CA GLU A 198 5.24 -10.62 -15.42
C GLU A 198 4.77 -12.06 -15.75
N THR A 199 5.36 -13.10 -15.15
CA THR A 199 4.92 -14.48 -15.37
C THR A 199 3.53 -14.75 -14.78
N TYR A 200 3.13 -14.06 -13.72
CA TYR A 200 1.80 -14.16 -13.13
C TYR A 200 0.71 -13.87 -14.15
N PHE A 201 0.76 -12.70 -14.78
CA PHE A 201 -0.23 -12.27 -15.77
C PHE A 201 -0.31 -13.22 -16.97
N SER A 202 0.84 -13.75 -17.35
CA SER A 202 0.97 -14.72 -18.43
C SER A 202 0.29 -16.05 -18.09
N SER A 203 0.35 -16.48 -16.84
CA SER A 203 -0.34 -17.68 -16.32
C SER A 203 -1.84 -17.45 -16.20
N MET A 204 -2.23 -16.33 -15.59
CA MET A 204 -3.64 -15.98 -15.35
C MET A 204 -4.44 -15.88 -16.63
N LYS A 205 -3.84 -15.34 -17.72
CA LYS A 205 -4.53 -15.14 -19.00
C LYS A 205 -5.28 -16.39 -19.50
N GLY A 206 -4.68 -17.57 -19.36
CA GLY A 206 -5.31 -18.82 -19.84
C GLY A 206 -6.46 -19.29 -18.94
N LEU A 207 -6.39 -19.02 -17.64
CA LEU A 207 -7.43 -19.42 -16.68
C LEU A 207 -8.71 -18.57 -16.81
N VAL A 208 -8.55 -17.27 -17.06
CA VAL A 208 -9.67 -16.32 -17.16
C VAL A 208 -10.14 -16.09 -18.61
N ALA A 209 -9.54 -16.77 -19.61
CA ALA A 209 -9.93 -16.62 -21.02
C ALA A 209 -11.37 -16.97 -21.34
N PRO A 210 -11.99 -18.05 -20.78
CA PRO A 210 -13.41 -18.30 -20.97
C PRO A 210 -14.26 -17.18 -20.33
N PRO A 211 -15.33 -16.69 -21.01
CA PRO A 211 -16.15 -15.59 -20.49
C PRO A 211 -16.78 -15.87 -19.13
N GLU A 212 -17.21 -17.10 -18.88
CA GLU A 212 -17.76 -17.55 -17.59
C GLU A 212 -16.71 -17.51 -16.46
N ASN A 213 -15.46 -17.85 -16.76
CA ASN A 213 -14.36 -17.78 -15.81
C ASN A 213 -14.00 -16.33 -15.51
N LEU A 214 -13.99 -15.46 -16.55
CA LEU A 214 -13.74 -14.03 -16.37
C LEU A 214 -14.82 -13.41 -15.49
N ARG A 215 -16.10 -13.75 -15.72
CA ARG A 215 -17.21 -13.31 -14.87
C ARG A 215 -16.97 -13.73 -13.41
N SER A 216 -16.78 -15.01 -13.17
CA SER A 216 -16.60 -15.55 -11.82
C SER A 216 -15.38 -14.95 -11.12
N TYR A 217 -14.31 -14.70 -11.88
CA TYR A 217 -13.09 -14.06 -11.39
C TYR A 217 -13.35 -12.60 -10.92
N LEU A 218 -14.04 -11.80 -11.74
CA LEU A 218 -14.35 -10.41 -11.40
C LEU A 218 -15.34 -10.31 -10.23
N GLU A 219 -16.40 -11.12 -10.24
CA GLU A 219 -17.38 -11.21 -9.14
C GLU A 219 -16.70 -11.57 -7.83
N ARG A 220 -15.81 -12.56 -7.86
CA ARG A 220 -15.05 -12.99 -6.69
C ARG A 220 -14.12 -11.87 -6.20
N GLY A 221 -13.40 -11.20 -7.08
CA GLY A 221 -12.50 -10.10 -6.71
C GLY A 221 -13.26 -8.95 -6.06
N ILE A 222 -14.36 -8.48 -6.65
CA ILE A 222 -15.20 -7.43 -6.05
C ILE A 222 -15.68 -7.85 -4.66
N ARG A 223 -16.12 -9.11 -4.50
CA ARG A 223 -16.54 -9.68 -3.21
C ARG A 223 -15.43 -9.64 -2.17
N GLU A 224 -14.22 -10.06 -2.53
CA GLU A 224 -13.08 -10.07 -1.60
C GLU A 224 -12.70 -8.66 -1.12
N PHE A 225 -12.74 -7.66 -2.01
CA PHE A 225 -12.52 -6.26 -1.62
C PHE A 225 -13.63 -5.74 -0.72
N TYR A 226 -14.89 -6.02 -1.04
CA TYR A 226 -16.03 -5.64 -0.21
C TYR A 226 -15.96 -6.27 1.20
N ASP A 227 -15.63 -7.57 1.29
CA ASP A 227 -15.47 -8.29 2.56
C ASP A 227 -14.26 -7.77 3.38
N ASP A 228 -13.27 -7.16 2.71
CA ASP A 228 -12.14 -6.48 3.35
C ASP A 228 -12.43 -5.00 3.69
N GLY A 229 -13.70 -4.57 3.60
CA GLY A 229 -14.16 -3.25 4.01
C GLY A 229 -14.05 -2.16 2.95
N VAL A 230 -13.90 -2.52 1.68
CA VAL A 230 -13.89 -1.58 0.55
C VAL A 230 -15.30 -1.46 -0.02
N GLN A 231 -15.79 -0.23 -0.17
CA GLN A 231 -17.11 0.07 -0.71
C GLN A 231 -17.09 0.66 -2.13
N TYR A 232 -15.89 0.96 -2.65
CA TYR A 232 -15.70 1.58 -3.95
C TYR A 232 -14.34 1.20 -4.55
N ILE A 233 -14.30 0.92 -5.85
CA ILE A 233 -13.11 0.42 -6.54
C ILE A 233 -12.83 1.26 -7.80
N GLU A 234 -11.58 1.67 -8.01
CA GLU A 234 -11.08 2.15 -9.29
C GLU A 234 -10.08 1.15 -9.86
N MET A 235 -10.50 0.46 -10.94
CA MET A 235 -9.69 -0.56 -11.61
C MET A 235 -8.90 0.04 -12.76
N LYS A 236 -7.60 -0.24 -12.82
CA LYS A 236 -6.74 0.01 -13.97
C LYS A 236 -6.80 -1.22 -14.89
N THR A 237 -7.14 -1.01 -16.17
CA THR A 237 -7.28 -2.11 -17.14
C THR A 237 -6.79 -1.71 -18.52
N GLY A 238 -6.08 -2.61 -19.19
CA GLY A 238 -5.74 -2.45 -20.61
C GLY A 238 -6.94 -2.70 -21.54
N THR A 239 -6.80 -2.28 -22.80
CA THR A 239 -7.73 -2.68 -23.84
C THR A 239 -7.76 -4.21 -23.99
N LYS A 240 -8.93 -4.77 -24.29
CA LYS A 240 -9.14 -6.23 -24.37
C LYS A 240 -9.23 -6.67 -25.83
N SER A 241 -8.79 -7.91 -26.08
CA SER A 241 -8.96 -8.57 -27.38
C SER A 241 -9.59 -9.95 -27.19
N ASP A 242 -10.41 -10.36 -28.15
CA ASP A 242 -10.96 -11.72 -28.20
C ASP A 242 -9.88 -12.75 -28.62
N ALA A 243 -10.26 -14.02 -28.71
CA ALA A 243 -9.38 -15.11 -29.11
C ALA A 243 -8.85 -14.98 -30.56
N ASN A 244 -9.53 -14.20 -31.40
CA ASN A 244 -9.16 -13.93 -32.79
C ASN A 244 -8.33 -12.62 -32.96
N GLY A 245 -8.08 -11.90 -31.84
CA GLY A 245 -7.37 -10.63 -31.84
C GLY A 245 -8.24 -9.40 -32.14
N ASN A 246 -9.56 -9.56 -32.24
CA ASN A 246 -10.45 -8.43 -32.41
C ASN A 246 -10.64 -7.66 -31.10
N ASP A 247 -10.96 -6.37 -31.19
CA ASP A 247 -11.26 -5.54 -30.04
C ASP A 247 -12.51 -6.06 -29.28
N ALA A 248 -12.31 -6.43 -28.02
CA ALA A 248 -13.34 -6.91 -27.12
C ALA A 248 -13.52 -5.99 -25.89
N THR A 249 -12.96 -4.75 -25.94
CA THR A 249 -12.97 -3.85 -24.79
C THR A 249 -14.38 -3.47 -24.36
N GLU A 250 -15.27 -3.13 -25.31
CA GLU A 250 -16.65 -2.77 -24.96
C GLU A 250 -17.42 -3.95 -24.35
N ALA A 251 -17.26 -5.17 -24.88
CA ALA A 251 -17.87 -6.36 -24.31
C ALA A 251 -17.40 -6.62 -22.85
N TYR A 252 -16.14 -6.36 -22.58
CA TYR A 252 -15.60 -6.40 -21.22
C TYR A 252 -16.23 -5.33 -20.31
N LEU A 253 -16.39 -4.10 -20.79
CA LEU A 253 -17.02 -3.02 -20.02
C LEU A 253 -18.47 -3.32 -19.69
N GLU A 254 -19.23 -3.85 -20.65
CA GLU A 254 -20.63 -4.29 -20.44
C GLU A 254 -20.71 -5.42 -19.40
N LEU A 255 -19.77 -6.38 -19.46
CA LEU A 255 -19.67 -7.43 -18.44
C LEU A 255 -19.42 -6.85 -17.04
N VAL A 256 -18.49 -5.90 -16.92
CA VAL A 256 -18.22 -5.23 -15.62
C VAL A 256 -19.46 -4.48 -15.13
N LEU A 257 -20.17 -3.75 -16.01
CA LEU A 257 -21.39 -3.05 -15.64
C LEU A 257 -22.47 -4.00 -15.12
N ASP A 258 -22.67 -5.12 -15.80
CA ASP A 258 -23.64 -6.13 -15.40
C ASP A 258 -23.33 -6.72 -14.01
N ILE A 259 -22.05 -7.12 -13.79
CA ILE A 259 -21.57 -7.61 -12.49
C ILE A 259 -21.77 -6.57 -11.39
N VAL A 260 -21.38 -5.32 -11.63
CA VAL A 260 -21.47 -4.25 -10.64
C VAL A 260 -22.93 -3.95 -10.30
N ASN A 261 -23.82 -3.90 -11.28
CA ASN A 261 -25.25 -3.67 -11.07
C ASN A 261 -25.88 -4.80 -10.25
N GLN A 262 -25.56 -6.05 -10.56
CA GLN A 262 -26.00 -7.19 -9.77
C GLN A 262 -25.48 -7.10 -8.34
N PHE A 263 -24.17 -6.86 -8.16
CA PHE A 263 -23.54 -6.77 -6.85
C PHE A 263 -24.15 -5.65 -5.99
N LYS A 264 -24.40 -4.47 -6.57
CA LYS A 264 -25.08 -3.35 -5.88
C LYS A 264 -26.51 -3.70 -5.46
N SER A 265 -27.25 -4.49 -6.25
CA SER A 265 -28.59 -4.91 -5.86
C SER A 265 -28.59 -5.81 -4.62
N GLU A 266 -27.55 -6.60 -4.43
CA GLU A 266 -27.34 -7.47 -3.26
C GLU A 266 -26.69 -6.72 -2.08
N HIS A 267 -25.89 -5.69 -2.37
CA HIS A 267 -25.10 -4.90 -1.42
C HIS A 267 -25.34 -3.40 -1.64
N PRO A 268 -26.45 -2.83 -1.13
CA PRO A 268 -26.78 -1.42 -1.35
C PRO A 268 -25.75 -0.42 -0.79
N ASP A 269 -24.87 -0.86 0.10
CA ASP A 269 -23.78 -0.08 0.68
C ASP A 269 -22.46 -0.17 -0.13
N PHE A 270 -22.48 -0.86 -1.29
CA PHE A 270 -21.40 -0.85 -2.27
C PHE A 270 -21.65 0.25 -3.31
N ILE A 271 -20.79 1.25 -3.38
CA ILE A 271 -20.96 2.40 -4.28
C ILE A 271 -20.76 2.02 -5.74
N GLY A 272 -19.76 1.17 -6.04
CA GLY A 272 -19.54 0.70 -7.41
C GLY A 272 -18.08 0.62 -7.80
N VAL A 273 -17.88 0.45 -9.11
CA VAL A 273 -16.57 0.36 -9.76
C VAL A 273 -16.46 1.44 -10.82
N LYS A 274 -15.30 2.07 -10.92
CA LYS A 274 -14.89 2.91 -12.06
C LYS A 274 -13.64 2.32 -12.71
N ILE A 275 -13.39 2.67 -13.96
CA ILE A 275 -12.29 2.11 -14.75
C ILE A 275 -11.39 3.24 -15.25
N ILE A 276 -10.08 2.99 -15.16
CA ILE A 276 -9.03 3.79 -15.76
C ILE A 276 -8.38 2.92 -16.84
N ILE A 277 -8.45 3.35 -18.09
CA ILE A 277 -7.82 2.63 -19.20
C ILE A 277 -6.31 2.81 -19.11
N ALA A 278 -5.55 1.73 -19.26
CA ALA A 278 -4.12 1.74 -19.12
C ALA A 278 -3.41 1.32 -20.42
N GLY A 279 -2.40 2.10 -20.81
CA GLY A 279 -1.45 1.75 -21.86
C GLY A 279 -0.16 1.19 -21.28
N ARG A 280 0.51 0.29 -21.99
CA ARG A 280 1.81 -0.25 -21.57
C ARG A 280 2.94 0.65 -22.08
N ARG A 281 3.86 1.05 -21.20
CA ARG A 281 5.03 1.89 -21.54
C ARG A 281 5.97 1.24 -22.56
N GLY A 282 5.97 -0.08 -22.68
CA GLY A 282 6.76 -0.80 -23.70
C GLY A 282 6.22 -0.67 -25.14
N ALA A 283 5.03 -0.09 -25.34
CA ALA A 283 4.49 0.17 -26.66
C ALA A 283 5.20 1.39 -27.30
N SER A 284 5.38 1.36 -28.63
CA SER A 284 6.02 2.45 -29.37
C SER A 284 5.16 3.71 -29.53
N SER A 285 3.85 3.63 -29.26
CA SER A 285 2.88 4.73 -29.33
C SER A 285 1.71 4.48 -28.39
N GLN A 286 1.12 5.55 -27.88
CA GLN A 286 -0.10 5.55 -27.06
C GLN A 286 -1.29 6.21 -27.80
N ALA A 287 -1.11 6.67 -29.02
CA ALA A 287 -2.12 7.43 -29.77
C ALA A 287 -3.47 6.71 -29.85
N ASP A 288 -3.48 5.43 -30.22
CA ASP A 288 -4.71 4.63 -30.32
C ASP A 288 -5.35 4.40 -28.94
N ASN A 289 -4.55 4.17 -27.91
CA ASN A 289 -5.04 3.99 -26.54
C ASN A 289 -5.73 5.26 -26.01
N ILE A 290 -5.12 6.42 -26.20
CA ILE A 290 -5.68 7.72 -25.80
C ILE A 290 -6.96 8.02 -26.56
N LYS A 291 -6.95 7.88 -27.88
CA LYS A 291 -8.12 8.11 -28.73
C LYS A 291 -9.29 7.21 -28.32
N LYS A 292 -8.99 5.93 -28.09
CA LYS A 292 -9.98 4.96 -27.62
C LYS A 292 -10.49 5.32 -26.23
N THR A 293 -9.63 5.73 -25.31
CA THR A 293 -10.03 6.15 -23.95
C THR A 293 -11.01 7.32 -24.02
N VAL A 294 -10.73 8.35 -24.79
CA VAL A 294 -11.61 9.51 -24.97
C VAL A 294 -12.96 9.09 -25.56
N ALA A 295 -12.96 8.18 -26.55
CA ALA A 295 -14.20 7.64 -27.13
C ALA A 295 -15.02 6.84 -26.09
N LEU A 296 -14.35 5.99 -25.30
CA LEU A 296 -15.00 5.21 -24.24
C LEU A 296 -15.54 6.10 -23.12
N MET A 297 -14.84 7.17 -22.73
CA MET A 297 -15.33 8.13 -21.74
C MET A 297 -16.62 8.81 -22.19
N LYS A 298 -16.77 9.10 -23.49
CA LYS A 298 -18.03 9.64 -24.03
C LYS A 298 -19.16 8.64 -24.01
N LYS A 299 -18.85 7.38 -24.32
CA LYS A 299 -19.86 6.30 -24.38
C LYS A 299 -20.26 5.81 -23.00
N TYR A 300 -19.31 5.76 -22.05
CA TYR A 300 -19.48 5.25 -20.69
C TYR A 300 -19.00 6.28 -19.64
N PRO A 301 -19.62 7.49 -19.58
CA PRO A 301 -19.11 8.61 -18.77
C PRO A 301 -19.11 8.30 -17.27
N ASP A 302 -20.00 7.43 -16.81
CA ASP A 302 -20.09 7.04 -15.41
C ASP A 302 -19.10 5.93 -15.03
N LEU A 303 -18.58 5.17 -16.02
CA LEU A 303 -17.67 4.05 -15.79
C LEU A 303 -16.20 4.42 -16.05
N ILE A 304 -15.90 5.03 -17.22
CA ILE A 304 -14.52 5.33 -17.65
C ILE A 304 -14.12 6.71 -17.15
N LYS A 305 -13.00 6.79 -16.39
CA LYS A 305 -12.59 8.02 -15.70
C LYS A 305 -11.26 8.61 -16.16
N GLY A 306 -10.48 7.88 -16.94
CA GLY A 306 -9.25 8.44 -17.47
C GLY A 306 -8.25 7.42 -18.01
N PHE A 307 -7.00 7.85 -18.09
CA PHE A 307 -5.92 7.09 -18.71
C PHE A 307 -4.70 6.99 -17.79
N ASP A 308 -4.00 5.84 -17.88
CA ASP A 308 -2.78 5.53 -17.17
C ASP A 308 -1.70 4.97 -18.10
N LEU A 309 -0.44 5.04 -17.68
CA LEU A 309 0.71 4.38 -18.27
C LEU A 309 1.33 3.44 -17.23
N LEU A 310 1.29 2.14 -17.48
CA LEU A 310 1.78 1.10 -16.57
C LEU A 310 2.97 0.33 -17.15
N GLN A 311 3.62 -0.46 -16.37
CA GLN A 311 4.80 -1.29 -16.59
C GLN A 311 6.05 -0.71 -15.91
N GLN A 312 7.07 -1.54 -15.67
CA GLN A 312 8.33 -1.11 -15.05
C GLN A 312 8.89 0.13 -15.72
N GLU A 313 9.07 1.22 -14.97
CA GLU A 313 9.54 2.50 -15.53
C GLU A 313 11.01 2.44 -15.96
N ASP A 314 11.86 1.72 -15.23
CA ASP A 314 13.33 1.76 -15.37
C ASP A 314 13.85 1.38 -16.74
N ASN A 315 13.15 0.51 -17.46
CA ASN A 315 13.62 -0.09 -18.71
C ASN A 315 12.63 0.05 -19.87
N THR A 316 11.67 0.97 -19.76
CA THR A 316 10.65 1.23 -20.76
C THR A 316 10.64 2.72 -21.17
N HIS A 317 9.71 3.13 -22.03
CA HIS A 317 9.58 4.51 -22.48
C HIS A 317 9.13 5.45 -21.36
N TRP A 318 9.71 6.65 -21.33
CA TRP A 318 9.33 7.70 -20.39
C TRP A 318 8.03 8.38 -20.80
N THR A 319 7.34 8.99 -19.84
CA THR A 319 6.07 9.68 -20.10
C THR A 319 6.23 10.80 -21.12
N VAL A 320 7.34 11.53 -21.08
CA VAL A 320 7.63 12.63 -22.03
C VAL A 320 7.71 12.17 -23.49
N GLU A 321 8.10 10.92 -23.75
CA GLU A 321 8.18 10.39 -25.11
C GLU A 321 6.80 10.30 -25.78
N PHE A 322 5.74 10.15 -24.98
CA PHE A 322 4.35 10.15 -25.43
C PHE A 322 3.67 11.52 -25.31
N ALA A 323 4.38 12.58 -24.92
CA ALA A 323 3.78 13.88 -24.59
C ALA A 323 2.91 14.46 -25.72
N ASN A 324 3.37 14.35 -26.98
CA ASN A 324 2.60 14.83 -28.11
C ASN A 324 1.27 14.08 -28.29
N GLU A 325 1.25 12.77 -28.03
CA GLU A 325 0.06 11.93 -28.15
C GLU A 325 -0.90 12.18 -26.98
N LEU A 326 -0.36 12.25 -25.75
CA LEU A 326 -1.12 12.46 -24.53
C LEU A 326 -1.74 13.86 -24.45
N LEU A 327 -1.07 14.87 -25.01
CA LEU A 327 -1.48 16.26 -24.95
C LEU A 327 -2.20 16.76 -26.22
N SER A 328 -2.28 15.93 -27.28
CA SER A 328 -2.99 16.30 -28.49
C SER A 328 -4.48 16.50 -28.23
N GLU A 329 -5.01 17.63 -28.67
CA GLU A 329 -6.45 17.90 -28.77
C GLU A 329 -6.88 17.58 -30.20
N GLU A 330 -7.51 16.44 -30.42
CA GLU A 330 -8.18 16.18 -31.68
C GLU A 330 -9.60 16.78 -31.62
N ASP A 331 -9.95 17.61 -32.57
CA ASP A 331 -11.29 18.17 -32.79
C ASP A 331 -11.91 18.96 -31.60
N GLY A 332 -11.08 19.64 -30.79
CA GLY A 332 -11.57 20.44 -29.66
C GLY A 332 -12.18 19.61 -28.53
N GLN A 333 -11.79 18.35 -28.42
CA GLN A 333 -12.27 17.43 -27.40
C GLN A 333 -11.44 17.51 -26.12
N SER A 334 -12.11 17.42 -24.97
CA SER A 334 -11.44 17.36 -23.66
C SER A 334 -10.48 16.18 -23.58
N ARG A 335 -9.27 16.43 -23.07
CA ARG A 335 -8.31 15.36 -22.74
C ARG A 335 -8.87 14.40 -21.69
N ALA A 336 -8.42 13.15 -21.74
CA ALA A 336 -8.66 12.23 -20.64
C ALA A 336 -7.92 12.70 -19.38
N PRO A 337 -8.51 12.64 -18.19
CA PRO A 337 -7.77 12.77 -16.92
C PRO A 337 -6.68 11.70 -16.82
N PHE A 338 -5.52 12.06 -16.24
CA PHE A 338 -4.38 11.17 -16.11
C PHE A 338 -4.19 10.65 -14.69
N PHE A 339 -3.82 9.38 -14.59
CA PHE A 339 -3.59 8.63 -13.35
C PHE A 339 -2.30 7.81 -13.43
N PHE A 340 -1.25 8.40 -13.95
CA PHE A 340 -0.01 7.72 -14.33
C PHE A 340 0.65 7.00 -13.16
N HIS A 341 1.10 5.74 -13.36
CA HIS A 341 2.23 5.21 -12.62
C HIS A 341 3.41 6.14 -12.86
N SER A 342 3.98 6.67 -11.81
CA SER A 342 5.03 7.67 -11.96
C SER A 342 5.92 7.73 -10.72
N GLY A 343 7.21 7.61 -10.94
CA GLY A 343 8.21 7.56 -9.89
C GLY A 343 8.21 6.25 -9.13
N GLU A 344 7.78 5.14 -9.73
CA GLU A 344 7.94 3.78 -9.19
C GLU A 344 9.36 3.28 -9.48
N THR A 345 10.33 3.98 -8.91
CA THR A 345 11.76 3.74 -9.11
C THR A 345 12.56 4.28 -7.94
N ASP A 346 13.74 3.70 -7.70
CA ASP A 346 14.74 4.22 -6.77
C ASP A 346 15.90 4.96 -7.47
N TRP A 347 15.85 5.08 -8.81
CA TRP A 347 16.79 5.87 -9.59
C TRP A 347 16.49 7.37 -9.49
N THR A 348 17.48 8.14 -9.04
CA THR A 348 17.36 9.59 -8.88
C THR A 348 17.88 10.35 -10.09
N GLN A 349 17.13 11.36 -10.58
CA GLN A 349 17.44 12.19 -11.74
C GLN A 349 17.58 11.36 -13.05
N TRP A 350 16.71 10.40 -13.19
CA TRP A 350 16.59 9.53 -14.35
C TRP A 350 15.09 9.39 -14.71
N VAL A 351 14.60 8.17 -14.73
CA VAL A 351 13.19 7.87 -15.04
C VAL A 351 12.19 8.50 -14.06
N ASP A 352 12.63 8.85 -12.84
CA ASP A 352 11.84 9.58 -11.85
C ASP A 352 11.40 11.00 -12.32
N PHE A 353 11.96 11.52 -13.42
CA PHE A 353 11.40 12.69 -14.10
C PHE A 353 10.01 12.49 -14.68
N ASN A 354 9.50 11.26 -14.82
CA ASN A 354 8.08 10.99 -15.09
C ASN A 354 7.15 11.69 -14.09
N LEU A 355 7.60 11.92 -12.84
CA LEU A 355 6.88 12.73 -11.85
C LEU A 355 6.71 14.20 -12.26
N VAL A 356 7.71 14.77 -12.93
CA VAL A 356 7.65 16.14 -13.48
C VAL A 356 6.61 16.18 -14.58
N ASP A 357 6.63 15.18 -15.48
CA ASP A 357 5.66 15.06 -16.57
C ASP A 357 4.23 14.92 -16.03
N SER A 358 4.02 14.09 -15.01
CA SER A 358 2.72 13.93 -14.34
C SER A 358 2.17 15.26 -13.82
N VAL A 359 3.02 16.09 -13.19
CA VAL A 359 2.61 17.41 -12.69
C VAL A 359 2.33 18.37 -13.86
N LEU A 360 3.19 18.41 -14.88
CA LEU A 360 3.03 19.31 -16.02
C LEU A 360 1.85 18.94 -16.92
N MET A 361 1.53 17.66 -17.02
CA MET A 361 0.36 17.16 -17.73
C MET A 361 -0.93 17.24 -16.88
N ASN A 362 -0.85 17.81 -15.66
CA ASN A 362 -1.98 17.99 -14.76
C ASN A 362 -2.65 16.65 -14.40
N ALA A 363 -1.85 15.65 -14.02
CA ALA A 363 -2.37 14.37 -13.55
C ALA A 363 -3.32 14.57 -12.36
N THR A 364 -4.43 13.85 -12.36
CA THR A 364 -5.43 13.88 -11.28
C THR A 364 -4.88 13.25 -10.02
N ARG A 365 -4.17 12.13 -10.15
CA ARG A 365 -3.41 11.45 -9.09
C ARG A 365 -2.12 10.89 -9.68
N ILE A 366 -1.19 10.56 -8.81
CA ILE A 366 0.11 9.96 -9.14
C ILE A 366 0.14 8.55 -8.54
N GLY A 367 0.24 7.53 -9.41
CA GLY A 367 0.44 6.14 -8.99
C GLY A 367 1.82 5.93 -8.40
N HIS A 368 1.93 5.24 -7.28
CA HIS A 368 3.09 5.00 -6.43
C HIS A 368 3.75 6.27 -5.90
N GLY A 369 4.25 7.16 -6.78
CA GLY A 369 4.94 8.39 -6.38
C GLY A 369 6.12 8.12 -5.43
N TYR A 370 6.72 6.94 -5.50
CA TYR A 370 7.77 6.50 -4.58
C TYR A 370 8.95 7.49 -4.57
N ALA A 371 9.39 7.95 -5.73
CA ALA A 371 10.51 8.89 -5.87
C ALA A 371 10.15 10.37 -5.61
N VAL A 372 8.92 10.72 -5.22
CA VAL A 372 8.48 12.13 -5.01
C VAL A 372 9.40 12.89 -4.05
N TYR A 373 9.94 12.22 -3.03
CA TYR A 373 10.81 12.85 -2.03
C TYR A 373 12.15 13.34 -2.58
N HIS A 374 12.58 12.87 -3.76
CA HIS A 374 13.76 13.38 -4.49
C HIS A 374 13.48 14.69 -5.21
N HIS A 375 12.19 15.06 -5.40
CA HIS A 375 11.77 16.19 -6.23
C HIS A 375 11.05 17.28 -5.42
N PRO A 376 11.77 18.21 -4.76
CA PRO A 376 11.15 19.27 -3.94
C PRO A 376 10.11 20.10 -4.69
N LYS A 377 10.30 20.33 -5.99
CA LYS A 377 9.33 21.08 -6.82
C LYS A 377 8.08 20.29 -7.12
N VAL A 378 8.19 18.99 -7.40
CA VAL A 378 7.04 18.07 -7.52
C VAL A 378 6.28 18.04 -6.21
N MET A 379 6.99 17.87 -5.08
CA MET A 379 6.37 17.86 -3.74
C MET A 379 5.60 19.17 -3.45
N GLN A 380 6.16 20.33 -3.80
CA GLN A 380 5.46 21.61 -3.69
C GLN A 380 4.19 21.65 -4.54
N ALA A 381 4.23 21.11 -5.77
CA ALA A 381 3.07 21.03 -6.66
C ALA A 381 2.01 20.06 -6.13
N VAL A 382 2.42 18.89 -5.63
CA VAL A 382 1.54 17.90 -4.99
C VAL A 382 0.75 18.53 -3.83
N LEU A 383 1.44 19.22 -2.92
CA LEU A 383 0.79 19.89 -1.78
C LEU A 383 -0.11 21.04 -2.23
N LYS A 384 0.37 21.90 -3.15
CA LYS A 384 -0.36 23.09 -3.60
C LYS A 384 -1.62 22.73 -4.38
N ASN A 385 -1.51 21.78 -5.30
CA ASN A 385 -2.58 21.41 -6.21
C ASN A 385 -3.44 20.24 -5.68
N GLN A 386 -3.11 19.72 -4.50
CA GLN A 386 -3.80 18.59 -3.87
C GLN A 386 -3.85 17.34 -4.78
N ILE A 387 -2.74 17.04 -5.47
CA ILE A 387 -2.60 15.85 -6.31
C ILE A 387 -2.37 14.66 -5.37
N ALA A 388 -3.32 13.74 -5.28
CA ALA A 388 -3.17 12.60 -4.38
C ALA A 388 -2.16 11.59 -4.92
N VAL A 389 -1.32 11.07 -4.01
CA VAL A 389 -0.35 10.00 -4.30
C VAL A 389 -0.95 8.67 -3.85
N GLU A 390 -1.01 7.71 -4.77
CA GLU A 390 -1.54 6.37 -4.57
C GLU A 390 -0.43 5.47 -4.00
N LEU A 391 -0.35 5.34 -2.68
CA LEU A 391 0.69 4.55 -2.01
C LEU A 391 0.35 3.07 -2.01
N ASN A 392 1.28 2.25 -2.48
CA ASN A 392 1.21 0.79 -2.53
C ASN A 392 2.39 0.17 -1.76
N PRO A 393 2.41 0.23 -0.41
CA PRO A 393 3.61 -0.06 0.38
C PRO A 393 4.15 -1.48 0.19
N ILE A 394 3.27 -2.48 0.11
CA ILE A 394 3.69 -3.88 -0.04
C ILE A 394 4.27 -4.09 -1.43
N SER A 395 3.60 -3.60 -2.48
CA SER A 395 4.12 -3.63 -3.86
C SER A 395 5.55 -3.08 -3.93
N ASN A 396 5.77 -1.87 -3.40
CA ASN A 396 7.09 -1.24 -3.40
C ASN A 396 8.15 -2.09 -2.66
N GLN A 397 7.77 -2.81 -1.60
CA GLN A 397 8.70 -3.70 -0.92
C GLN A 397 8.97 -4.98 -1.72
N VAL A 398 7.93 -5.67 -2.16
CA VAL A 398 8.09 -7.00 -2.78
C VAL A 398 8.66 -6.91 -4.20
N LEU A 399 8.47 -5.78 -4.89
CA LEU A 399 9.09 -5.48 -6.18
C LEU A 399 10.50 -4.88 -6.05
N GLY A 400 11.04 -4.77 -4.82
CA GLY A 400 12.45 -4.55 -4.58
C GLY A 400 12.90 -3.09 -4.44
N LEU A 401 11.97 -2.12 -4.40
CA LEU A 401 12.32 -0.71 -4.20
C LEU A 401 12.78 -0.41 -2.76
N ILE A 402 12.30 -1.19 -1.77
CA ILE A 402 12.66 -0.98 -0.38
C ILE A 402 12.61 -2.27 0.43
N ASN A 403 13.48 -2.40 1.41
CA ASN A 403 13.53 -3.57 2.29
C ASN A 403 12.83 -3.35 3.62
N ASP A 404 13.08 -2.21 4.24
CA ASP A 404 12.51 -1.81 5.53
C ASP A 404 11.49 -0.69 5.30
N LEU A 405 10.22 -1.00 5.44
CA LEU A 405 9.13 -0.05 5.20
C LEU A 405 9.16 1.18 6.13
N ARG A 406 9.92 1.17 7.22
CA ARG A 406 10.12 2.37 8.04
C ARG A 406 10.87 3.49 7.29
N ASN A 407 11.61 3.13 6.23
CA ASN A 407 12.31 4.06 5.35
C ASN A 407 11.51 4.43 4.10
N HIS A 408 10.26 3.95 3.97
CA HIS A 408 9.43 4.22 2.80
C HIS A 408 9.11 5.71 2.67
N PRO A 409 9.26 6.31 1.47
CA PRO A 409 8.99 7.74 1.24
C PRO A 409 7.58 8.19 1.64
N GLY A 410 6.60 7.30 1.64
CA GLY A 410 5.26 7.56 2.14
C GLY A 410 5.22 8.12 3.57
N ALA A 411 6.21 7.78 4.41
CA ALA A 411 6.35 8.35 5.74
C ALA A 411 6.60 9.88 5.69
N TYR A 412 7.39 10.35 4.73
CA TYR A 412 7.62 11.77 4.49
C TYR A 412 6.35 12.48 4.00
N LEU A 413 5.60 11.85 3.10
CA LEU A 413 4.32 12.38 2.60
C LEU A 413 3.31 12.53 3.74
N ILE A 414 3.15 11.50 4.58
CA ILE A 414 2.26 11.51 5.75
C ILE A 414 2.69 12.60 6.75
N ALA A 415 3.99 12.74 7.00
CA ALA A 415 4.53 13.76 7.91
C ALA A 415 4.23 15.19 7.45
N ASN A 416 4.21 15.44 6.13
CA ASN A 416 3.94 16.74 5.55
C ASN A 416 2.45 17.00 5.26
N GLY A 417 1.53 16.14 5.71
CA GLY A 417 0.10 16.29 5.46
C GLY A 417 -0.27 16.24 3.97
N ALA A 418 0.53 15.53 3.16
CA ALA A 418 0.27 15.39 1.74
C ALA A 418 -1.03 14.61 1.47
N PRO A 419 -1.71 14.88 0.36
CA PRO A 419 -2.83 14.08 -0.08
C PRO A 419 -2.32 12.69 -0.49
N VAL A 420 -2.63 11.68 0.32
CA VAL A 420 -2.25 10.30 0.08
C VAL A 420 -3.46 9.38 0.19
N VAL A 421 -3.50 8.35 -0.62
CA VAL A 421 -4.47 7.25 -0.56
C VAL A 421 -3.71 5.94 -0.48
N ILE A 422 -4.22 4.98 0.29
CA ILE A 422 -3.62 3.66 0.38
C ILE A 422 -4.33 2.73 -0.59
N SER A 423 -3.54 2.03 -1.36
CA SER A 423 -3.99 1.03 -2.33
C SER A 423 -3.13 -0.22 -2.26
N SER A 424 -3.46 -1.23 -3.03
CA SER A 424 -2.84 -2.55 -2.92
C SER A 424 -2.20 -3.07 -4.21
N ASP A 425 -2.42 -2.37 -5.33
CA ASP A 425 -1.84 -2.72 -6.62
C ASP A 425 -2.28 -4.11 -7.11
N ASP A 426 -1.47 -5.16 -6.92
CA ASP A 426 -1.70 -6.54 -7.37
C ASP A 426 -1.66 -7.55 -6.19
N PRO A 427 -2.55 -7.45 -5.19
CA PRO A 427 -2.44 -8.19 -3.93
C PRO A 427 -2.31 -9.72 -4.05
N PRO A 428 -2.97 -10.44 -4.99
CA PRO A 428 -2.82 -11.89 -5.10
C PRO A 428 -1.42 -12.33 -5.56
N VAL A 429 -0.67 -11.46 -6.24
CA VAL A 429 0.67 -11.79 -6.74
C VAL A 429 1.65 -12.05 -5.60
N TRP A 430 1.46 -11.38 -4.46
CA TRP A 430 2.25 -11.56 -3.23
C TRP A 430 1.46 -12.11 -2.05
N LEU A 431 0.28 -12.68 -2.35
CA LEU A 431 -0.56 -13.40 -1.38
C LEU A 431 -1.04 -12.51 -0.21
N SER A 432 -1.23 -11.22 -0.45
CA SER A 432 -1.83 -10.32 0.56
C SER A 432 -3.37 -10.36 0.51
N THR A 433 -4.02 -9.80 1.52
CA THR A 433 -5.44 -9.48 1.46
C THR A 433 -5.68 -8.28 0.55
N PRO A 434 -6.90 -8.04 0.10
CA PRO A 434 -7.23 -6.95 -0.82
C PRO A 434 -6.65 -5.59 -0.44
N LEU A 435 -6.77 -5.16 0.85
CA LEU A 435 -6.27 -3.84 1.27
C LEU A 435 -5.81 -3.79 2.73
N SER A 436 -6.24 -4.73 3.58
CA SER A 436 -5.94 -4.70 5.02
C SER A 436 -4.46 -4.77 5.35
N HIS A 437 -3.66 -5.51 4.57
CA HIS A 437 -2.23 -5.60 4.80
C HIS A 437 -1.51 -4.28 4.51
N ASP A 438 -1.90 -3.55 3.46
CA ASP A 438 -1.31 -2.24 3.14
C ASP A 438 -1.68 -1.19 4.18
N PHE A 439 -2.91 -1.19 4.70
CA PHE A 439 -3.29 -0.36 5.85
C PHE A 439 -2.49 -0.72 7.10
N TYR A 440 -2.23 -2.01 7.36
CA TYR A 440 -1.39 -2.43 8.48
C TYR A 440 0.05 -1.92 8.33
N MET A 441 0.65 -2.12 7.16
CA MET A 441 2.01 -1.65 6.88
C MET A 441 2.10 -0.13 6.97
N THR A 442 1.11 0.57 6.44
CA THR A 442 1.04 2.04 6.56
C THR A 442 0.96 2.47 8.03
N PHE A 443 0.08 1.89 8.81
CA PHE A 443 -0.09 2.25 10.22
C PHE A 443 1.14 1.95 11.08
N MET A 444 1.80 0.82 10.82
CA MET A 444 2.93 0.37 11.64
C MET A 444 4.27 0.94 11.18
N ALA A 445 4.46 1.24 9.89
CA ALA A 445 5.76 1.66 9.35
C ALA A 445 5.79 3.10 8.83
N LEU A 446 4.85 3.47 7.94
CA LEU A 446 4.81 4.82 7.35
C LEU A 446 4.28 5.84 8.35
N GLY A 447 3.32 5.43 9.18
CA GLY A 447 2.87 6.20 10.32
C GLY A 447 3.95 6.24 11.41
N ALA A 448 4.16 7.42 12.01
CA ALA A 448 5.05 7.59 13.16
C ALA A 448 4.54 6.81 14.39
N VAL A 449 5.40 6.69 15.40
CA VAL A 449 5.04 6.03 16.68
C VAL A 449 3.77 6.63 17.29
N HIS A 450 3.57 7.94 17.15
CA HIS A 450 2.43 8.67 17.70
C HIS A 450 1.21 8.75 16.76
N ASP A 451 1.34 8.33 15.51
CA ASP A 451 0.19 8.25 14.61
C ASP A 451 -0.76 7.16 15.08
N ASP A 452 -2.00 7.53 15.27
CA ASP A 452 -3.01 6.76 15.96
C ASP A 452 -4.24 6.49 15.06
N LEU A 453 -5.38 6.15 15.63
CA LEU A 453 -6.63 5.88 14.91
C LEU A 453 -7.02 7.03 13.96
N ARG A 454 -6.60 8.27 14.25
CA ARG A 454 -6.85 9.45 13.39
C ARG A 454 -6.20 9.33 12.03
N LEU A 455 -4.99 8.73 11.97
CA LEU A 455 -4.33 8.43 10.69
C LEU A 455 -5.18 7.46 9.86
N LEU A 456 -5.56 6.33 10.43
CA LEU A 456 -6.37 5.31 9.74
C LEU A 456 -7.71 5.89 9.26
N LYS A 457 -8.36 6.67 10.12
CA LYS A 457 -9.61 7.38 9.79
C LYS A 457 -9.45 8.32 8.60
N GLN A 458 -8.40 9.14 8.62
CA GLN A 458 -8.14 10.10 7.54
C GLN A 458 -7.80 9.40 6.22
N LEU A 459 -7.01 8.33 6.26
CA LEU A 459 -6.65 7.56 5.05
C LEU A 459 -7.89 6.94 4.40
N ALA A 460 -8.81 6.40 5.18
CA ALA A 460 -10.09 5.90 4.66
C ALA A 460 -10.93 7.04 4.04
N ILE A 461 -11.03 8.19 4.69
CA ILE A 461 -11.71 9.38 4.15
C ILE A 461 -11.03 9.88 2.87
N ASN A 462 -9.70 9.86 2.81
CA ASN A 462 -8.95 10.29 1.63
C ASN A 462 -9.32 9.46 0.39
N SER A 463 -9.55 8.16 0.53
CA SER A 463 -9.95 7.30 -0.58
C SER A 463 -11.30 7.72 -1.20
N ILE A 464 -12.20 8.28 -0.41
CA ILE A 464 -13.46 8.88 -0.90
C ILE A 464 -13.18 10.26 -1.50
N THR A 465 -12.43 11.11 -0.79
CA THR A 465 -12.15 12.49 -1.20
C THR A 465 -11.46 12.57 -2.55
N TYR A 466 -10.43 11.75 -2.77
CA TYR A 466 -9.59 11.78 -3.97
C TYR A 466 -10.02 10.80 -5.06
N SER A 467 -11.17 10.14 -4.91
CA SER A 467 -11.77 9.27 -5.92
C SER A 467 -12.30 10.05 -7.12
N THR A 468 -12.63 9.34 -8.19
CA THR A 468 -13.31 9.90 -9.39
C THR A 468 -14.83 9.91 -9.28
N MET A 469 -15.38 9.60 -8.10
CA MET A 469 -16.81 9.74 -7.80
C MET A 469 -17.28 11.18 -8.01
N THR A 470 -18.55 11.36 -8.41
CA THR A 470 -19.20 12.69 -8.41
C THR A 470 -19.34 13.22 -6.99
N SER A 471 -19.71 14.49 -6.85
CA SER A 471 -19.94 15.08 -5.53
C SER A 471 -21.06 14.37 -4.76
N GLU A 472 -22.10 13.94 -5.47
CA GLU A 472 -23.24 13.20 -4.95
C GLU A 472 -22.81 11.80 -4.50
N GLU A 473 -22.08 11.07 -5.36
CA GLU A 473 -21.53 9.74 -5.01
C GLU A 473 -20.59 9.81 -3.81
N LYS A 474 -19.77 10.89 -3.69
CA LYS A 474 -18.88 11.10 -2.52
C LYS A 474 -19.66 11.35 -1.24
N ALA A 475 -20.74 12.12 -1.31
CA ALA A 475 -21.59 12.38 -0.15
C ALA A 475 -22.25 11.08 0.35
N GLU A 476 -22.83 10.28 -0.57
CA GLU A 476 -23.40 8.98 -0.26
C GLU A 476 -22.33 8.01 0.30
N ALA A 477 -21.17 7.94 -0.36
CA ALA A 477 -20.06 7.10 0.09
C ALA A 477 -19.57 7.47 1.49
N TYR A 478 -19.53 8.77 1.82
CA TYR A 478 -19.14 9.24 3.13
C TYR A 478 -20.15 8.86 4.21
N ASP A 479 -21.46 9.01 3.94
CA ASP A 479 -22.52 8.65 4.89
C ASP A 479 -22.52 7.14 5.18
N ILE A 480 -22.40 6.30 4.15
CA ILE A 480 -22.26 4.84 4.29
C ILE A 480 -20.99 4.50 5.07
N TRP A 481 -19.86 5.11 4.71
CA TRP A 481 -18.60 4.88 5.39
C TRP A 481 -18.66 5.27 6.88
N GLN A 482 -19.26 6.43 7.21
CA GLN A 482 -19.39 6.88 8.59
C GLN A 482 -20.25 5.93 9.41
N PHE A 483 -21.35 5.43 8.84
CA PHE A 483 -22.19 4.43 9.51
C PHE A 483 -21.40 3.15 9.79
N ARG A 484 -20.70 2.60 8.78
CA ARG A 484 -19.85 1.40 8.94
C ARG A 484 -18.67 1.63 9.89
N TRP A 485 -18.14 2.86 9.95
CA TRP A 485 -17.10 3.24 10.91
C TRP A 485 -17.61 3.19 12.36
N ASP A 486 -18.80 3.69 12.62
CA ASP A 486 -19.40 3.64 13.95
C ASP A 486 -19.70 2.19 14.37
N GLU A 487 -20.19 1.35 13.47
CA GLU A 487 -20.36 -0.09 13.70
C GLU A 487 -19.01 -0.80 13.99
N PHE A 488 -17.97 -0.47 13.22
CA PHE A 488 -16.62 -0.98 13.46
C PHE A 488 -16.12 -0.64 14.86
N ILE A 489 -16.26 0.61 15.29
CA ILE A 489 -15.86 1.05 16.64
C ILE A 489 -16.61 0.25 17.72
N ASP A 490 -17.92 0.08 17.58
CA ASP A 490 -18.73 -0.70 18.51
C ASP A 490 -18.37 -2.20 18.50
N ALA A 491 -18.09 -2.76 17.35
CA ALA A 491 -17.66 -4.15 17.20
C ALA A 491 -16.27 -4.40 17.86
N VAL A 492 -15.32 -3.46 17.72
CA VAL A 492 -14.01 -3.55 18.39
C VAL A 492 -14.19 -3.48 19.92
N ILE A 493 -14.99 -2.53 20.42
CA ILE A 493 -15.28 -2.42 21.86
C ILE A 493 -15.88 -3.72 22.37
N THR A 494 -16.90 -4.25 21.69
CA THR A 494 -17.58 -5.49 22.09
C THR A 494 -16.61 -6.68 22.09
N LYS A 495 -15.87 -6.88 21.01
CA LYS A 495 -14.98 -8.04 20.82
C LYS A 495 -13.82 -8.08 21.80
N TYR A 496 -13.31 -6.90 22.18
CA TYR A 496 -12.13 -6.79 23.04
C TYR A 496 -12.42 -6.23 24.43
N SER A 497 -13.69 -6.11 24.83
CA SER A 497 -14.14 -5.52 26.12
C SER A 497 -13.40 -6.06 27.36
N LEU A 498 -13.15 -7.37 27.42
CA LEU A 498 -12.39 -7.99 28.52
C LEU A 498 -10.92 -7.55 28.56
N LYS A 499 -10.31 -7.32 27.39
CA LYS A 499 -8.93 -6.85 27.27
C LYS A 499 -8.81 -5.36 27.62
N PHE A 500 -9.81 -4.55 27.34
CA PHE A 500 -9.85 -3.15 27.81
C PHE A 500 -9.75 -3.02 29.33
N GLY A 501 -10.41 -3.93 30.08
CA GLY A 501 -10.34 -3.95 31.53
C GLY A 501 -8.98 -4.36 32.11
N LEU A 502 -8.24 -5.21 31.42
CA LEU A 502 -6.92 -5.68 31.84
C LEU A 502 -5.81 -4.65 31.51
N ASP A 503 -5.89 -4.01 30.37
CA ASP A 503 -4.90 -3.01 29.92
C ASP A 503 -5.05 -1.65 30.64
N MET A 504 -6.25 -1.31 31.10
CA MET A 504 -6.48 -0.09 31.91
C MET A 504 -5.79 -0.15 33.28
N LYS A 505 -5.42 -1.34 33.76
CA LYS A 505 -4.73 -1.53 35.07
C LYS A 505 -3.20 -1.52 34.95
N ARG A 506 -2.63 -1.62 33.76
CA ARG A 506 -1.19 -1.40 33.53
C ARG A 506 -1.00 0.08 33.20
N PRO A 507 -0.24 0.86 34.00
CA PRO A 507 0.14 2.19 33.59
C PRO A 507 0.90 2.04 32.27
N SER A 508 0.35 2.62 31.19
CA SER A 508 1.08 2.77 29.95
C SER A 508 2.37 3.52 30.29
N GLN A 509 3.51 2.86 30.23
CA GLN A 509 4.75 3.55 29.98
C GLN A 509 4.67 4.07 28.53
N VAL A 510 3.80 5.07 28.34
CA VAL A 510 3.88 5.89 27.16
C VAL A 510 5.31 6.40 27.16
N LEU A 511 6.02 6.24 26.05
CA LEU A 511 7.09 7.16 25.69
C LEU A 511 6.43 8.54 25.57
N GLY A 512 6.03 9.11 26.72
CA GLY A 512 5.75 10.52 26.80
C GLY A 512 7.02 11.25 26.41
N PRO A 513 6.92 12.49 25.92
CA PRO A 513 8.09 13.34 25.85
C PRO A 513 8.78 13.15 27.19
N LEU A 514 10.10 12.88 27.18
CA LEU A 514 10.91 12.76 28.38
C LEU A 514 10.64 14.00 29.25
N THR A 515 9.55 13.99 29.99
CA THR A 515 9.36 14.87 31.11
C THR A 515 10.32 14.31 32.15
N LEU A 516 11.53 14.83 32.14
CA LEU A 516 12.38 14.84 33.29
C LEU A 516 11.55 15.50 34.41
N GLN A 517 10.78 14.70 35.15
CA GLN A 517 10.35 15.12 36.46
C GLN A 517 11.63 15.45 37.21
N ALA A 518 11.82 16.70 37.53
CA ALA A 518 12.82 17.13 38.47
C ALA A 518 12.54 16.39 39.80
N THR A 519 13.11 15.19 39.93
CA THR A 519 13.22 14.56 41.23
C THR A 519 14.15 15.46 42.01
N THR A 520 13.58 16.14 43.01
CA THR A 520 14.34 16.81 44.06
C THR A 520 15.40 15.82 44.59
N THR A 521 16.61 15.97 44.11
CA THR A 521 17.77 15.24 44.58
C THR A 521 18.02 15.63 46.04
N LYS A 522 17.64 14.74 46.97
CA LYS A 522 18.31 14.64 48.24
C LYS A 522 19.78 14.34 47.93
N SER A 523 20.66 15.27 48.26
CA SER A 523 22.09 15.14 48.11
C SER A 523 22.59 13.87 48.80
N LEU A 524 22.99 12.90 48.02
CA LEU A 524 23.87 11.82 48.48
C LEU A 524 25.28 12.16 48.01
N THR A 525 26.11 12.60 48.99
CA THR A 525 27.52 12.85 48.80
C THR A 525 28.23 11.51 48.68
N TYR A 526 28.62 11.12 47.47
CA TYR A 526 29.56 10.01 47.27
C TYR A 526 30.97 10.58 47.16
N THR A 527 31.83 10.26 48.16
CA THR A 527 33.26 10.52 48.11
C THR A 527 33.93 9.40 47.32
N PHE A 528 34.33 9.68 46.09
CA PHE A 528 35.18 8.77 45.32
C PHE A 528 36.64 9.02 45.63
N LEU A 529 37.28 8.06 46.30
CA LEU A 529 38.75 7.96 46.40
C LEU A 529 39.26 7.24 45.14
N PHE A 530 39.93 7.95 44.26
CA PHE A 530 40.70 7.35 43.18
C PHE A 530 42.12 7.07 43.62
N PRO A 531 42.66 5.86 43.41
CA PRO A 531 44.10 5.63 43.52
C PRO A 531 44.76 6.06 42.19
N PHE A 532 45.76 6.93 42.33
CA PHE A 532 46.69 7.28 41.25
C PHE A 532 47.53 6.06 40.89
N THR A 533 47.44 5.59 39.65
CA THR A 533 48.46 4.73 39.03
C THR A 533 48.93 5.42 37.74
N THR A 534 50.20 5.78 37.78
CA THR A 534 50.98 6.38 36.72
C THR A 534 51.15 5.39 35.57
N PHE A 535 50.73 5.73 34.34
CA PHE A 535 51.15 5.04 33.14
C PHE A 535 52.08 5.92 32.32
N ILE A 536 53.30 5.41 32.13
CA ILE A 536 54.35 5.98 31.27
C ILE A 536 54.04 5.54 29.82
N TYR A 537 53.91 6.50 28.91
CA TYR A 537 53.89 6.24 27.48
C TYR A 537 55.32 6.11 26.94
N VAL A 538 55.63 4.96 26.36
CA VAL A 538 56.80 4.78 25.49
C VAL A 538 56.36 4.90 24.05
N PHE A 539 56.85 5.91 23.34
CA PHE A 539 56.79 6.01 21.89
C PHE A 539 57.76 5.00 21.25
N CYS A 540 57.28 4.16 20.35
CA CYS A 540 58.10 3.51 19.34
C CYS A 540 57.54 3.81 17.95
N SER A 541 58.34 4.53 17.19
CA SER A 541 58.22 4.77 15.75
C SER A 541 58.60 3.50 14.98
N ARG A 542 57.73 3.08 14.06
CA ARG A 542 58.07 2.69 12.69
C ARG A 542 56.82 2.57 11.85
#